data_1229de7a840c46397bb150381ec8ea09
#
_entry.id   1229de7a840c46397bb150381ec8ea09
#
_cell.length_a   1.000
_cell.length_b   1.000
_cell.length_c   1.000
_cell.angle_alpha   90.00
_cell.angle_beta   90.00
_cell.angle_gamma   90.00
#
_symmetry.space_group_name_H-M   'P 1'
#
loop_
_entity.id
_entity.type
_entity.pdbx_description
1 polymer ?
#
loop_
_entity_poly.entity_id
_entity_poly.type
_entity_poly.pdbx_seq_one_letter_code
_entity_poly.pdbx_strand_id
1 'polypeptide(L)'
;MSGAIESPNQQRHTLWVRVCHWVLALSVLTLAYSGLYILMAHPRLYWGEVGNDLTPALLELPLNDNHQPEAWQQTVTFDALANKPISASRTNEIFNQNGWARSLHFLAGWFLIVAGAAYFALGVITRHVARNLWPGSAGTYSLLQRWAYTSVAFVVLPFMVLAGLAMSPRVTAAFPALLSVFGGQQSARTLHFVGFVVVVAFVAVHVARVVVTGFGRQMRAMILGR
;
A
#
# COMPACT_ATOMS: atom_id res chain seq x y z
N MET A 1 27.51 -35.41 31.27
CA MET A 1 26.27 -34.59 31.38
C MET A 1 26.46 -33.35 30.50
N SER A 2 26.00 -33.45 29.27
CA SER A 2 26.15 -32.36 28.29
C SER A 2 24.94 -31.41 28.46
N GLY A 3 25.22 -30.27 29.09
CA GLY A 3 24.20 -29.19 29.16
C GLY A 3 23.98 -28.61 27.77
N ALA A 4 22.84 -28.89 27.18
CA ALA A 4 22.38 -28.22 26.00
C ALA A 4 22.26 -26.71 26.33
N ILE A 5 23.14 -25.91 25.75
CA ILE A 5 23.04 -24.44 25.78
C ILE A 5 21.78 -24.12 25.00
N GLU A 6 20.67 -23.88 25.70
CA GLU A 6 19.47 -23.28 25.08
C GLU A 6 19.88 -21.94 24.46
N SER A 7 19.82 -21.89 23.13
CA SER A 7 20.08 -20.66 22.39
C SER A 7 19.07 -19.60 22.84
N PRO A 8 19.51 -18.40 23.27
CA PRO A 8 18.62 -17.38 23.78
C PRO A 8 17.71 -16.88 22.66
N ASN A 9 16.40 -16.97 22.94
CA ASN A 9 15.37 -16.17 22.31
C ASN A 9 14.95 -16.53 20.88
N GLN A 10 14.45 -17.75 20.70
CA GLN A 10 13.62 -18.06 19.55
C GLN A 10 12.27 -17.32 19.73
N GLN A 11 12.06 -16.23 18.98
CA GLN A 11 10.79 -15.49 19.01
C GLN A 11 9.65 -16.39 18.52
N ARG A 12 8.86 -16.90 19.44
CA ARG A 12 7.63 -17.62 19.10
C ARG A 12 6.50 -16.62 18.91
N HIS A 13 6.09 -16.41 17.66
CA HIS A 13 4.92 -15.61 17.37
C HIS A 13 3.64 -16.39 17.63
N THR A 14 2.70 -15.79 18.34
CA THR A 14 1.37 -16.38 18.58
C THR A 14 0.62 -16.56 17.25
N LEU A 15 -0.31 -17.51 17.20
CA LEU A 15 -1.03 -17.85 15.98
C LEU A 15 -1.73 -16.63 15.37
N TRP A 16 -2.41 -15.83 16.19
CA TRP A 16 -3.14 -14.65 15.70
C TRP A 16 -2.20 -13.59 15.06
N VAL A 17 -1.00 -13.38 15.62
CA VAL A 17 0.02 -12.48 15.03
C VAL A 17 0.42 -12.99 13.65
N ARG A 18 0.67 -14.29 13.52
CA ARG A 18 1.06 -14.92 12.25
C ARG A 18 -0.04 -14.82 11.20
N VAL A 19 -1.28 -15.13 11.58
CA VAL A 19 -2.44 -15.02 10.67
C VAL A 19 -2.63 -13.58 10.20
N CYS A 20 -2.68 -12.62 11.13
CA CYS A 20 -2.83 -11.22 10.78
C CYS A 20 -1.67 -10.74 9.88
N HIS A 21 -0.43 -11.12 10.19
CA HIS A 21 0.74 -10.76 9.39
C HIS A 21 0.62 -11.26 7.95
N TRP A 22 0.25 -12.52 7.72
CA TRP A 22 0.14 -13.06 6.36
C TRP A 22 -1.04 -12.48 5.59
N VAL A 23 -2.17 -12.22 6.24
CA VAL A 23 -3.30 -11.54 5.60
C VAL A 23 -2.91 -10.10 5.22
N LEU A 24 -2.25 -9.38 6.13
CA LEU A 24 -1.74 -8.02 5.86
C LEU A 24 -0.68 -8.02 4.75
N ALA A 25 0.28 -8.94 4.78
CA ALA A 25 1.32 -9.04 3.76
C ALA A 25 0.73 -9.32 2.37
N LEU A 26 -0.18 -10.29 2.26
CA LEU A 26 -0.86 -10.59 1.00
C LEU A 26 -1.70 -9.40 0.52
N SER A 27 -2.41 -8.73 1.42
CA SER A 27 -3.19 -7.54 1.09
C SER A 27 -2.30 -6.41 0.57
N VAL A 28 -1.19 -6.12 1.24
CA VAL A 28 -0.23 -5.07 0.82
C VAL A 28 0.37 -5.38 -0.55
N LEU A 29 0.80 -6.62 -0.80
CA LEU A 29 1.34 -7.03 -2.11
C LEU A 29 0.28 -6.92 -3.21
N THR A 30 -0.94 -7.35 -2.94
CA THR A 30 -2.06 -7.24 -3.88
C THR A 30 -2.43 -5.78 -4.16
N LEU A 31 -2.46 -4.94 -3.12
CA LEU A 31 -2.70 -3.50 -3.24
C LEU A 31 -1.59 -2.81 -4.03
N ALA A 32 -0.32 -3.16 -3.79
CA ALA A 32 0.80 -2.61 -4.54
C ALA A 32 0.73 -2.98 -6.02
N TYR A 33 0.47 -4.25 -6.31
CA TYR A 33 0.33 -4.74 -7.69
C TYR A 33 -0.84 -4.06 -8.41
N SER A 34 -2.06 -4.13 -7.85
CA SER A 34 -3.24 -3.53 -8.46
C SER A 34 -3.15 -2.00 -8.54
N GLY A 35 -2.53 -1.36 -7.54
CA GLY A 35 -2.29 0.08 -7.52
C GLY A 35 -1.37 0.55 -8.64
N LEU A 36 -0.33 -0.21 -8.98
CA LEU A 36 0.53 0.06 -10.14
C LEU A 36 -0.26 0.03 -11.44
N TYR A 37 -1.16 -0.95 -11.64
CA TYR A 37 -2.02 -1.00 -12.82
C TYR A 37 -2.97 0.18 -12.91
N ILE A 38 -3.54 0.62 -11.77
CA ILE A 38 -4.37 1.82 -11.72
C ILE A 38 -3.54 3.06 -12.08
N LEU A 39 -2.32 3.15 -11.57
CA LEU A 39 -1.41 4.26 -11.82
C LEU A 39 -0.99 4.32 -13.30
N MET A 40 -0.71 3.18 -13.94
CA MET A 40 -0.35 3.10 -15.37
C MET A 40 -1.45 3.67 -16.28
N ALA A 41 -2.71 3.60 -15.87
CA ALA A 41 -3.80 4.20 -16.63
C ALA A 41 -3.88 5.71 -16.48
N HIS A 42 -3.40 6.24 -15.38
CA HIS A 42 -3.45 7.66 -15.05
C HIS A 42 -2.14 8.10 -14.38
N PRO A 43 -1.00 8.11 -15.08
CA PRO A 43 0.32 8.31 -14.50
C PRO A 43 0.66 9.75 -14.14
N ARG A 44 -0.30 10.68 -14.31
CA ARG A 44 -0.15 12.07 -13.93
C ARG A 44 -0.73 12.33 -12.55
N LEU A 45 0.04 12.97 -11.70
CA LEU A 45 -0.34 13.37 -10.35
C LEU A 45 -0.49 14.88 -10.26
N TYR A 46 -1.55 15.34 -9.60
CA TYR A 46 -1.89 16.74 -9.48
C TYR A 46 -2.10 17.11 -8.00
N TRP A 47 -2.26 18.38 -7.74
CA TRP A 47 -2.61 18.89 -6.41
C TRP A 47 -3.93 19.66 -6.46
N GLY A 48 -4.78 19.54 -5.43
CA GLY A 48 -6.06 20.19 -5.34
C GLY A 48 -7.22 19.28 -5.77
N GLU A 49 -8.29 19.89 -6.26
CA GLU A 49 -9.54 19.17 -6.61
C GLU A 49 -9.49 18.60 -8.04
N VAL A 50 -8.92 19.35 -8.97
CA VAL A 50 -9.01 19.07 -10.41
C VAL A 50 -7.62 18.80 -10.99
N GLY A 51 -7.56 17.81 -11.87
CA GLY A 51 -6.40 17.54 -12.69
C GLY A 51 -6.87 16.93 -14.01
N ASN A 52 -6.39 17.49 -15.11
CA ASN A 52 -6.69 17.01 -16.46
C ASN A 52 -5.44 17.14 -17.35
N ASP A 53 -5.54 16.62 -18.55
CA ASP A 53 -4.41 16.58 -19.48
C ASP A 53 -3.96 17.96 -19.98
N LEU A 54 -4.78 19.00 -19.77
CA LEU A 54 -4.50 20.38 -20.16
C LEU A 54 -3.84 21.18 -19.03
N THR A 55 -3.79 20.64 -17.82
CA THR A 55 -3.13 21.28 -16.67
C THR A 55 -1.76 20.65 -16.40
N PRO A 56 -0.77 21.46 -16.01
CA PRO A 56 0.54 20.94 -15.63
C PRO A 56 0.41 19.94 -14.48
N ALA A 57 0.97 18.74 -14.64
CA ALA A 57 1.06 17.76 -13.57
C ALA A 57 2.15 18.16 -12.57
N LEU A 58 1.93 17.86 -11.28
CA LEU A 58 2.94 17.96 -10.25
C LEU A 58 4.06 16.93 -10.50
N LEU A 59 3.69 15.74 -10.93
CA LEU A 59 4.59 14.67 -11.31
C LEU A 59 3.93 13.86 -12.43
N GLU A 60 4.68 13.59 -13.48
CA GLU A 60 4.31 12.69 -14.56
C GLU A 60 5.28 11.52 -14.60
N LEU A 61 4.73 10.29 -14.55
CA LEU A 61 5.51 9.07 -14.54
C LEU A 61 5.50 8.47 -15.96
N PRO A 62 6.65 8.22 -16.58
CA PRO A 62 6.73 7.64 -17.93
C PRO A 62 6.45 6.14 -17.91
N LEU A 63 5.24 5.76 -17.45
CA LEU A 63 4.86 4.35 -17.29
C LEU A 63 4.08 3.78 -18.48
N ASN A 64 3.70 4.63 -19.44
CA ASN A 64 2.88 4.23 -20.58
C ASN A 64 3.18 5.14 -21.79
N ASP A 65 3.40 4.55 -22.95
CA ASP A 65 3.66 5.27 -24.22
C ASP A 65 2.51 6.19 -24.65
N ASN A 66 1.30 5.97 -24.14
CA ASN A 66 0.14 6.83 -24.38
C ASN A 66 0.20 8.20 -23.69
N HIS A 67 1.21 8.45 -22.86
CA HIS A 67 1.39 9.68 -22.11
C HIS A 67 2.62 10.49 -22.57
N GLN A 68 3.04 10.30 -23.81
CA GLN A 68 4.07 11.16 -24.38
C GLN A 68 3.50 12.58 -24.60
N PRO A 69 4.20 13.63 -24.16
CA PRO A 69 3.76 15.02 -24.34
C PRO A 69 3.44 15.38 -25.79
N GLU A 70 4.14 14.78 -26.74
CA GLU A 70 3.94 14.96 -28.19
C GLU A 70 2.59 14.41 -28.69
N ALA A 71 2.08 13.36 -28.08
CA ALA A 71 0.77 12.82 -28.41
C ALA A 71 -0.40 13.75 -28.02
N TRP A 72 -0.18 14.65 -27.06
CA TRP A 72 -1.16 15.61 -26.57
C TRP A 72 -1.07 16.96 -27.25
N GLN A 73 0.05 17.28 -27.92
CA GLN A 73 0.24 18.52 -28.68
C GLN A 73 -0.42 18.49 -30.06
N GLN A 74 -0.81 17.32 -30.54
CA GLN A 74 -1.62 17.24 -31.76
C GLN A 74 -3.01 17.78 -31.45
N THR A 75 -3.42 18.78 -32.22
CA THR A 75 -4.80 19.28 -32.22
C THR A 75 -5.73 18.12 -32.56
N VAL A 76 -6.24 17.47 -31.54
CA VAL A 76 -7.07 16.30 -31.68
C VAL A 76 -8.47 16.77 -31.99
N THR A 77 -8.89 16.69 -33.23
CA THR A 77 -10.30 16.85 -33.61
C THR A 77 -11.11 15.73 -32.94
N PHE A 78 -12.39 16.00 -32.67
CA PHE A 78 -13.29 15.04 -32.01
C PHE A 78 -13.29 13.66 -32.71
N ASP A 79 -13.18 13.67 -34.03
CA ASP A 79 -13.10 12.45 -34.85
C ASP A 79 -11.81 11.67 -34.62
N ALA A 80 -10.72 12.33 -34.35
CA ALA A 80 -9.45 11.70 -34.02
C ALA A 80 -9.46 11.07 -32.61
N LEU A 81 -10.24 11.57 -31.67
CA LEU A 81 -10.48 10.94 -30.38
C LEU A 81 -11.31 9.67 -30.50
N ALA A 82 -12.35 9.67 -31.34
CA ALA A 82 -13.23 8.53 -31.56
C ALA A 82 -12.53 7.37 -32.28
N ASN A 83 -11.60 7.67 -33.18
CA ASN A 83 -10.92 6.70 -34.04
C ASN A 83 -9.49 6.38 -33.64
N LYS A 84 -8.97 6.96 -32.55
CA LYS A 84 -7.59 6.64 -32.15
C LYS A 84 -7.48 5.27 -31.50
N PRO A 85 -6.39 4.53 -31.82
CA PRO A 85 -6.07 3.24 -31.20
C PRO A 85 -5.91 3.30 -29.67
N ILE A 86 -5.86 4.48 -29.05
CA ILE A 86 -5.73 4.65 -27.60
C ILE A 86 -6.87 3.98 -26.85
N SER A 87 -8.11 4.12 -27.30
CA SER A 87 -9.24 3.38 -26.72
C SER A 87 -9.23 1.90 -27.13
N ALA A 88 -8.77 1.58 -28.33
CA ALA A 88 -8.70 0.22 -28.84
C ALA A 88 -7.53 -0.57 -28.22
N SER A 89 -6.37 0.03 -28.03
CA SER A 89 -5.25 -0.61 -27.34
C SER A 89 -5.55 -0.91 -25.87
N ARG A 90 -6.31 -0.02 -25.20
CA ARG A 90 -6.78 -0.27 -23.84
C ARG A 90 -7.79 -1.43 -23.74
N THR A 91 -8.56 -1.68 -24.79
CA THR A 91 -9.53 -2.77 -24.82
C THR A 91 -8.92 -4.11 -25.23
N ASN A 92 -7.82 -4.09 -26.00
CA ASN A 92 -7.18 -5.30 -26.52
C ASN A 92 -6.08 -5.86 -25.62
N GLU A 93 -5.51 -5.05 -24.75
CA GLU A 93 -4.53 -5.51 -23.77
C GLU A 93 -5.24 -5.89 -22.47
N ILE A 94 -5.28 -7.18 -22.16
CA ILE A 94 -5.88 -7.72 -20.92
C ILE A 94 -5.33 -7.03 -19.68
N PHE A 95 -4.07 -6.63 -19.71
CA PHE A 95 -3.41 -5.92 -18.60
C PHE A 95 -3.73 -4.43 -18.52
N ASN A 96 -4.28 -3.84 -19.57
CA ASN A 96 -4.66 -2.41 -19.61
C ASN A 96 -6.14 -2.17 -19.22
N GLN A 97 -6.87 -3.21 -18.87
CA GLN A 97 -8.25 -3.11 -18.38
C GLN A 97 -8.26 -2.78 -16.89
N ASN A 98 -8.48 -1.51 -16.55
CA ASN A 98 -8.42 -1.04 -15.16
C ASN A 98 -9.56 -1.52 -14.27
N GLY A 99 -10.65 -2.06 -14.83
CA GLY A 99 -11.82 -2.48 -14.06
C GLY A 99 -11.49 -3.56 -13.04
N TRP A 100 -10.79 -4.62 -13.44
CA TRP A 100 -10.38 -5.70 -12.55
C TRP A 100 -9.40 -5.23 -11.48
N ALA A 101 -8.43 -4.36 -11.85
CA ALA A 101 -7.43 -3.85 -10.93
C ALA A 101 -8.07 -3.01 -9.82
N ARG A 102 -9.05 -2.17 -10.15
CA ARG A 102 -9.81 -1.39 -9.15
C ARG A 102 -10.61 -2.29 -8.23
N SER A 103 -11.32 -3.30 -8.77
CA SER A 103 -12.09 -4.24 -7.97
C SER A 103 -11.21 -5.04 -7.02
N LEU A 104 -10.06 -5.53 -7.51
CA LEU A 104 -9.08 -6.24 -6.70
C LEU A 104 -8.45 -5.33 -5.63
N HIS A 105 -8.16 -4.07 -5.98
CA HIS A 105 -7.62 -3.08 -5.04
C HIS A 105 -8.59 -2.83 -3.88
N PHE A 106 -9.86 -2.62 -4.17
CA PHE A 106 -10.88 -2.43 -3.12
C PHE A 106 -11.06 -3.69 -2.26
N LEU A 107 -11.10 -4.88 -2.88
CA LEU A 107 -11.20 -6.13 -2.14
C LEU A 107 -10.03 -6.31 -1.17
N ALA A 108 -8.79 -6.14 -1.67
CA ALA A 108 -7.59 -6.23 -0.84
C ALA A 108 -7.54 -5.14 0.23
N GLY A 109 -8.07 -3.94 -0.06
CA GLY A 109 -8.23 -2.86 0.91
C GLY A 109 -9.13 -3.24 2.08
N TRP A 110 -10.25 -3.93 1.82
CA TRP A 110 -11.11 -4.45 2.89
C TRP A 110 -10.42 -5.51 3.75
N PHE A 111 -9.67 -6.43 3.15
CA PHE A 111 -8.86 -7.38 3.91
C PHE A 111 -7.81 -6.68 4.77
N LEU A 112 -7.14 -5.65 4.24
CA LEU A 112 -6.20 -4.84 4.99
C LEU A 112 -6.86 -4.17 6.21
N ILE A 113 -8.04 -3.54 6.01
CA ILE A 113 -8.78 -2.86 7.08
C ILE A 113 -9.19 -3.84 8.17
N VAL A 114 -9.82 -4.96 7.80
CA VAL A 114 -10.32 -5.94 8.77
C VAL A 114 -9.16 -6.60 9.53
N ALA A 115 -8.12 -7.05 8.82
CA ALA A 115 -6.96 -7.66 9.47
C ALA A 115 -6.16 -6.65 10.30
N GLY A 116 -6.04 -5.40 9.85
CA GLY A 116 -5.40 -4.32 10.61
C GLY A 116 -6.16 -3.97 11.88
N ALA A 117 -7.49 -3.85 11.81
CA ALA A 117 -8.35 -3.63 12.96
C ALA A 117 -8.26 -4.78 13.97
N ALA A 118 -8.28 -6.04 13.47
CA ALA A 118 -8.11 -7.22 14.31
C ALA A 118 -6.73 -7.24 14.98
N TYR A 119 -5.67 -6.93 14.23
CA TYR A 119 -4.32 -6.85 14.77
C TYR A 119 -4.20 -5.77 15.85
N PHE A 120 -4.78 -4.60 15.62
CA PHE A 120 -4.81 -3.51 16.60
C PHE A 120 -5.56 -3.92 17.86
N ALA A 121 -6.80 -4.41 17.73
CA ALA A 121 -7.65 -4.80 18.86
C ALA A 121 -6.99 -5.91 19.72
N LEU A 122 -6.56 -7.00 19.06
CA LEU A 122 -5.86 -8.09 19.74
C LEU A 122 -4.52 -7.64 20.34
N GLY A 123 -3.81 -6.77 19.64
CA GLY A 123 -2.54 -6.21 20.08
C GLY A 123 -2.68 -5.35 21.34
N VAL A 124 -3.77 -4.60 21.48
CA VAL A 124 -4.10 -3.82 22.69
C VAL A 124 -4.54 -4.78 23.81
N ILE A 125 -5.51 -5.66 23.56
CA ILE A 125 -6.05 -6.61 24.56
C ILE A 125 -4.94 -7.48 25.15
N THR A 126 -4.06 -8.01 24.32
CA THR A 126 -2.94 -8.87 24.75
C THR A 126 -1.71 -8.10 25.22
N ARG A 127 -1.77 -6.79 25.19
CA ARG A 127 -0.62 -5.87 25.44
C ARG A 127 0.60 -6.14 24.52
N HIS A 128 0.38 -6.82 23.39
CA HIS A 128 1.45 -7.15 22.45
C HIS A 128 2.13 -5.91 21.88
N VAL A 129 1.35 -4.90 21.50
CA VAL A 129 1.86 -3.61 21.00
C VAL A 129 2.75 -2.95 22.03
N ALA A 130 2.28 -2.82 23.28
CA ALA A 130 3.02 -2.15 24.35
C ALA A 130 4.33 -2.88 24.70
N ARG A 131 4.34 -4.22 24.64
CA ARG A 131 5.50 -5.03 25.03
C ARG A 131 6.54 -5.18 23.92
N ASN A 132 6.11 -5.28 22.66
CA ASN A 132 6.99 -5.68 21.56
C ASN A 132 7.23 -4.56 20.53
N LEU A 133 6.25 -3.67 20.30
CA LEU A 133 6.32 -2.66 19.25
C LEU A 133 6.60 -1.26 19.80
N TRP A 134 6.19 -0.98 21.03
CA TRP A 134 6.38 0.37 21.58
C TRP A 134 7.87 0.70 21.70
N PRO A 135 8.32 1.88 21.23
CA PRO A 135 9.75 2.24 21.19
C PRO A 135 10.48 2.19 22.53
N GLY A 136 9.79 2.40 23.66
CA GLY A 136 10.33 2.31 25.01
C GLY A 136 10.30 0.93 25.66
N SER A 137 9.81 -0.11 24.96
CA SER A 137 9.70 -1.45 25.53
C SER A 137 11.06 -2.19 25.53
N ALA A 138 11.24 -3.15 26.44
CA ALA A 138 12.43 -4.03 26.49
C ALA A 138 12.37 -5.20 25.50
N GLY A 139 11.57 -5.10 24.43
CA GLY A 139 11.37 -6.18 23.46
C GLY A 139 12.61 -6.48 22.58
N THR A 140 12.56 -7.56 21.84
CA THR A 140 13.65 -8.16 21.06
C THR A 140 14.05 -7.39 19.80
N TYR A 141 13.21 -6.45 19.33
CA TYR A 141 13.51 -5.64 18.15
C TYR A 141 14.43 -4.47 18.50
N SER A 142 15.31 -4.07 17.58
CA SER A 142 16.10 -2.85 17.72
C SER A 142 15.19 -1.62 17.76
N LEU A 143 15.67 -0.53 18.36
CA LEU A 143 14.88 0.72 18.45
C LEU A 143 14.39 1.21 17.08
N LEU A 144 15.26 1.16 16.08
CA LEU A 144 14.94 1.55 14.70
C LEU A 144 13.84 0.66 14.09
N GLN A 145 13.92 -0.66 14.31
CA GLN A 145 12.87 -1.59 13.83
C GLN A 145 11.52 -1.31 14.49
N ARG A 146 11.50 -1.04 15.79
CA ARG A 146 10.25 -0.70 16.48
C ARG A 146 9.63 0.56 15.95
N TRP A 147 10.42 1.62 15.77
CA TRP A 147 9.94 2.86 15.15
C TRP A 147 9.39 2.60 13.73
N ALA A 148 10.13 1.87 12.90
CA ALA A 148 9.70 1.55 11.54
C ALA A 148 8.37 0.75 11.52
N TYR A 149 8.29 -0.32 12.32
CA TYR A 149 7.08 -1.15 12.37
C TYR A 149 5.88 -0.41 12.94
N THR A 150 6.07 0.35 14.02
CA THR A 150 5.01 1.14 14.64
C THR A 150 4.53 2.24 13.71
N SER A 151 5.44 2.98 13.07
CA SER A 151 5.08 4.04 12.13
C SER A 151 4.33 3.49 10.92
N VAL A 152 4.79 2.40 10.34
CA VAL A 152 4.08 1.80 9.18
C VAL A 152 2.72 1.26 9.60
N ALA A 153 2.63 0.49 10.68
CA ALA A 153 1.38 -0.15 11.10
C ALA A 153 0.32 0.84 11.58
N PHE A 154 0.73 1.90 12.32
CA PHE A 154 -0.22 2.77 13.00
C PHE A 154 -0.31 4.20 12.44
N VAL A 155 0.56 4.57 11.52
CA VAL A 155 0.51 5.88 10.87
C VAL A 155 0.35 5.72 9.36
N VAL A 156 1.29 5.04 8.68
CA VAL A 156 1.32 5.00 7.21
C VAL A 156 0.13 4.21 6.65
N LEU A 157 -0.13 2.99 7.15
CA LEU A 157 -1.25 2.18 6.63
C LEU A 157 -2.62 2.81 6.93
N PRO A 158 -2.94 3.32 8.13
CA PRO A 158 -4.17 4.08 8.36
C PRO A 158 -4.30 5.31 7.46
N PHE A 159 -3.22 6.08 7.29
CA PHE A 159 -3.19 7.20 6.36
C PHE A 159 -3.49 6.79 4.92
N MET A 160 -2.90 5.68 4.45
CA MET A 160 -3.17 5.11 3.12
C MET A 160 -4.64 4.71 2.95
N VAL A 161 -5.24 4.11 3.96
CA VAL A 161 -6.67 3.76 3.97
C VAL A 161 -7.52 5.02 3.86
N LEU A 162 -7.25 6.04 4.69
CA LEU A 162 -8.01 7.30 4.68
C LEU A 162 -7.86 8.04 3.34
N ALA A 163 -6.65 8.13 2.79
CA ALA A 163 -6.42 8.74 1.48
C ALA A 163 -7.12 7.97 0.36
N GLY A 164 -7.12 6.64 0.43
CA GLY A 164 -7.87 5.78 -0.49
C GLY A 164 -9.38 5.98 -0.41
N LEU A 165 -9.93 6.08 0.80
CA LEU A 165 -11.34 6.36 1.05
C LEU A 165 -11.74 7.77 0.57
N ALA A 166 -10.86 8.77 0.70
CA ALA A 166 -11.07 10.12 0.19
C ALA A 166 -11.22 10.18 -1.35
N MET A 167 -10.68 9.18 -2.06
CA MET A 167 -10.85 9.05 -3.51
C MET A 167 -12.13 8.30 -3.91
N SER A 168 -12.87 7.74 -2.95
CA SER A 168 -14.10 6.97 -3.21
C SER A 168 -15.32 7.89 -3.24
N PRO A 169 -16.02 8.05 -4.38
CA PRO A 169 -17.22 8.91 -4.47
C PRO A 169 -18.32 8.52 -3.48
N ARG A 170 -18.47 7.23 -3.18
CA ARG A 170 -19.47 6.76 -2.20
C ARG A 170 -19.16 7.22 -0.78
N VAL A 171 -17.87 7.21 -0.40
CA VAL A 171 -17.44 7.63 0.93
C VAL A 171 -17.50 9.14 1.05
N THR A 172 -17.04 9.88 0.06
CA THR A 172 -17.03 11.35 0.08
C THR A 172 -18.42 11.95 -0.04
N ALA A 173 -19.39 11.25 -0.67
CA ALA A 173 -20.79 11.64 -0.64
C ALA A 173 -21.39 11.56 0.78
N ALA A 174 -20.98 10.58 1.59
CA ALA A 174 -21.42 10.44 2.99
C ALA A 174 -20.59 11.28 3.97
N PHE A 175 -19.30 11.45 3.69
CA PHE A 175 -18.34 12.15 4.55
C PHE A 175 -17.48 13.15 3.76
N PRO A 176 -18.07 14.27 3.28
CA PRO A 176 -17.35 15.23 2.44
C PRO A 176 -16.15 15.88 3.13
N ALA A 177 -16.17 16.01 4.46
CA ALA A 177 -15.05 16.52 5.25
C ALA A 177 -13.75 15.74 5.05
N LEU A 178 -13.85 14.44 4.74
CA LEU A 178 -12.66 13.63 4.48
C LEU A 178 -11.85 14.16 3.29
N LEU A 179 -12.55 14.58 2.22
CA LEU A 179 -11.90 15.17 1.05
C LEU A 179 -11.21 16.49 1.36
N SER A 180 -11.86 17.32 2.17
CA SER A 180 -11.30 18.61 2.61
C SER A 180 -10.03 18.47 3.43
N VAL A 181 -9.95 17.42 4.28
CA VAL A 181 -8.73 17.11 5.06
C VAL A 181 -7.53 16.86 4.16
N PHE A 182 -7.73 16.22 3.00
CA PHE A 182 -6.67 15.96 2.04
C PHE A 182 -6.43 17.10 1.05
N GLY A 183 -7.20 18.17 1.10
CA GLY A 183 -7.06 19.31 0.19
C GLY A 183 -7.52 19.00 -1.25
N GLY A 184 -8.48 18.08 -1.41
CA GLY A 184 -9.08 17.70 -2.67
C GLY A 184 -8.73 16.30 -3.18
N GLN A 185 -9.45 15.87 -4.20
CA GLN A 185 -9.36 14.51 -4.72
C GLN A 185 -7.99 14.20 -5.35
N GLN A 186 -7.40 15.15 -6.05
CA GLN A 186 -6.09 14.96 -6.67
C GLN A 186 -4.96 14.99 -5.64
N SER A 187 -5.09 15.85 -4.61
CA SER A 187 -4.16 15.84 -3.48
C SER A 187 -4.21 14.51 -2.73
N ALA A 188 -5.41 13.97 -2.45
CA ALA A 188 -5.57 12.66 -1.81
C ALA A 188 -4.89 11.55 -2.64
N ARG A 189 -5.03 11.59 -3.97
CA ARG A 189 -4.40 10.64 -4.89
C ARG A 189 -2.87 10.75 -4.86
N THR A 190 -2.34 11.96 -4.91
CA THR A 190 -0.89 12.21 -4.85
C THR A 190 -0.30 11.77 -3.51
N LEU A 191 -0.97 12.08 -2.41
CA LEU A 191 -0.58 11.65 -1.07
C LEU A 191 -0.66 10.13 -0.89
N HIS A 192 -1.68 9.48 -1.48
CA HIS A 192 -1.78 8.03 -1.52
C HIS A 192 -0.61 7.39 -2.28
N PHE A 193 -0.22 7.97 -3.43
CA PHE A 193 0.97 7.53 -4.16
C PHE A 193 2.26 7.71 -3.36
N VAL A 194 2.45 8.84 -2.67
CA VAL A 194 3.62 9.03 -1.79
C VAL A 194 3.65 7.96 -0.69
N GLY A 195 2.51 7.69 -0.06
CA GLY A 195 2.38 6.61 0.91
C GLY A 195 2.69 5.23 0.31
N PHE A 196 2.26 4.97 -0.93
CA PHE A 196 2.61 3.75 -1.66
C PHE A 196 4.14 3.59 -1.80
N VAL A 197 4.86 4.64 -2.19
CA VAL A 197 6.34 4.60 -2.30
C VAL A 197 6.97 4.27 -0.94
N VAL A 198 6.48 4.88 0.14
CA VAL A 198 6.96 4.60 1.51
C VAL A 198 6.72 3.14 1.90
N VAL A 199 5.53 2.60 1.60
CA VAL A 199 5.20 1.19 1.90
C VAL A 199 6.06 0.23 1.10
N VAL A 200 6.26 0.48 -0.20
CA VAL A 200 7.13 -0.36 -1.05
C VAL A 200 8.58 -0.34 -0.56
N ALA A 201 9.11 0.83 -0.22
CA ALA A 201 10.44 0.96 0.36
C ALA A 201 10.56 0.18 1.70
N PHE A 202 9.55 0.30 2.56
CA PHE A 202 9.50 -0.48 3.80
C PHE A 202 9.50 -1.99 3.53
N VAL A 203 8.65 -2.47 2.61
CA VAL A 203 8.58 -3.90 2.26
C VAL A 203 9.92 -4.40 1.72
N ALA A 204 10.58 -3.63 0.86
CA ALA A 204 11.90 -3.98 0.32
C ALA A 204 12.95 -4.13 1.45
N VAL A 205 13.03 -3.15 2.35
CA VAL A 205 13.93 -3.20 3.51
C VAL A 205 13.55 -4.34 4.45
N HIS A 206 12.26 -4.56 4.71
CA HIS A 206 11.77 -5.65 5.57
C HIS A 206 12.18 -7.02 5.01
N VAL A 207 11.92 -7.27 3.73
CA VAL A 207 12.30 -8.54 3.07
C VAL A 207 13.82 -8.72 3.06
N ALA A 208 14.59 -7.69 2.72
CA ALA A 208 16.05 -7.73 2.77
C ALA A 208 16.55 -8.12 4.18
N ARG A 209 15.98 -7.53 5.22
CA ARG A 209 16.30 -7.87 6.62
C ARG A 209 15.97 -9.33 6.93
N VAL A 210 14.82 -9.84 6.51
CA VAL A 210 14.44 -11.25 6.69
C VAL A 210 15.46 -12.19 6.02
N VAL A 211 15.90 -11.85 4.80
CA VAL A 211 16.92 -12.64 4.07
C VAL A 211 18.26 -12.63 4.80
N VAL A 212 18.77 -11.44 5.17
CA VAL A 212 20.09 -11.29 5.81
C VAL A 212 20.13 -11.92 7.22
N THR A 213 19.02 -11.86 7.98
CA THR A 213 18.97 -12.44 9.33
C THR A 213 18.67 -13.93 9.37
N GLY A 214 18.53 -14.58 8.23
CA GLY A 214 18.30 -16.02 8.10
C GLY A 214 16.88 -16.36 7.69
N PHE A 215 16.63 -16.32 6.38
CA PHE A 215 15.33 -16.53 5.74
C PHE A 215 14.58 -17.77 6.27
N GLY A 216 15.22 -18.94 6.25
CA GLY A 216 14.56 -20.20 6.67
C GLY A 216 14.10 -20.19 8.13
N ARG A 217 14.89 -19.58 9.02
CA ARG A 217 14.54 -19.45 10.44
C ARG A 217 13.36 -18.49 10.63
N GLN A 218 13.41 -17.31 10.00
CA GLN A 218 12.34 -16.31 10.10
C GLN A 218 11.02 -16.83 9.50
N MET A 219 11.09 -17.51 8.36
CA MET A 219 9.90 -18.13 7.75
C MET A 219 9.31 -19.24 8.62
N ARG A 220 10.14 -20.11 9.23
CA ARG A 220 9.64 -21.13 10.18
C ARG A 220 8.94 -20.47 11.38
N ALA A 221 9.51 -19.41 11.94
CA ALA A 221 8.90 -18.69 13.05
C ALA A 221 7.54 -18.08 12.67
N MET A 222 7.40 -17.53 11.45
CA MET A 222 6.18 -16.91 10.99
C MET A 222 5.14 -17.87 10.38
N ILE A 223 5.54 -19.06 9.94
CA ILE A 223 4.62 -20.07 9.40
C ILE A 223 4.26 -21.10 10.48
N LEU A 224 5.26 -21.68 11.13
CA LEU A 224 5.09 -22.80 12.06
C LEU A 224 5.05 -22.36 13.54
N GLY A 225 5.51 -21.14 13.86
CA GLY A 225 5.58 -20.63 15.24
C GLY A 225 6.75 -21.21 16.05
N ARG A 226 7.75 -21.77 15.38
CA ARG A 226 8.91 -22.43 16.00
C ARG A 226 10.19 -22.21 15.18
#